data_d97ee372b79e785508717cad5bca2e07
#
_entry.id   d97ee372b79e785508717cad5bca2e07
#
_cell.length_a   1.000
_cell.length_b   1.000
_cell.length_c   1.000
_cell.angle_alpha   90.00
_cell.angle_beta   90.00
_cell.angle_gamma   90.00
#
_symmetry.space_group_name_H-M   'P 1'
#
loop_
_entity.id
_entity.type
_entity.pdbx_description
1 polymer ?
#
loop_
_entity_poly.entity_id
_entity_poly.type
_entity_poly.pdbx_seq_one_letter_code
_entity_poly.pdbx_strand_id
1 'polypeptide(L)'
;LLFSNSYVGRNTHDAYHVIDQEEMVCSAITYPSSVSEVQAIVRWANEFRIPIYPISMGRNLGYGGSAPRVPGSVVIDLGRNMNKVLKIDGDNASCMVEPGVSYFKLYEEIQKTGKDAEMMRMRDS
;
A
#
# COMPACT_ATOMS: atom_id res chain seq x y z
N LEU A 1 11.31 -8.27 -18.26
CA LEU A 1 10.62 -7.08 -17.75
C LEU A 1 11.46 -6.51 -16.62
N LEU A 2 12.19 -5.44 -16.90
CA LEU A 2 12.92 -4.69 -15.89
C LEU A 2 11.91 -3.72 -15.24
N PHE A 3 11.43 -4.07 -14.06
CA PHE A 3 10.73 -3.10 -13.24
C PHE A 3 11.74 -2.07 -12.77
N SER A 4 11.65 -0.85 -13.25
CA SER A 4 12.61 0.24 -12.97
C SER A 4 12.72 0.60 -11.48
N ASN A 5 11.82 0.10 -10.67
CA ASN A 5 11.71 0.35 -9.24
C ASN A 5 11.72 -0.94 -8.41
N SER A 6 12.47 -1.97 -8.83
CA SER A 6 12.59 -3.21 -8.06
C SER A 6 13.91 -3.23 -7.28
N TYR A 7 13.84 -3.67 -6.05
CA TYR A 7 14.99 -3.85 -5.18
C TYR A 7 15.02 -5.28 -4.63
N VAL A 8 16.17 -5.94 -4.71
CA VAL A 8 16.38 -7.26 -4.13
C VAL A 8 17.20 -7.07 -2.84
N GLY A 9 16.63 -7.42 -1.70
CA GLY A 9 17.32 -7.29 -0.43
C GLY A 9 16.47 -7.55 0.82
N ARG A 10 17.12 -7.60 1.97
CA ARG A 10 16.52 -7.91 3.28
C ARG A 10 15.84 -6.70 3.96
N ASN A 11 15.16 -5.83 3.23
CA ASN A 11 14.75 -4.54 3.77
C ASN A 11 13.37 -4.51 4.43
N THR A 12 12.61 -5.59 4.43
CA THR A 12 11.31 -5.64 5.08
C THR A 12 11.32 -6.66 6.20
N HIS A 13 11.71 -6.21 7.38
CA HIS A 13 11.46 -6.95 8.61
C HIS A 13 10.16 -6.46 9.23
N ASP A 14 9.34 -7.40 9.67
CA ASP A 14 8.18 -7.09 10.47
C ASP A 14 8.62 -6.89 11.93
N ALA A 15 8.52 -5.65 12.42
CA ALA A 15 8.88 -5.32 13.80
C ALA A 15 8.04 -6.06 14.86
N TYR A 16 6.93 -6.65 14.46
CA TYR A 16 6.03 -7.42 15.33
C TYR A 16 6.25 -8.94 15.24
N HIS A 17 7.16 -9.41 14.37
CA HIS A 17 7.53 -10.80 14.29
C HIS A 17 8.71 -11.09 15.20
N VAL A 18 8.43 -11.72 16.32
CA VAL A 18 9.44 -12.09 17.34
C VAL A 18 10.08 -13.45 17.03
N ILE A 19 9.47 -14.27 16.16
CA ILE A 19 9.90 -15.63 15.87
C ILE A 19 10.27 -15.74 14.38
N ASP A 20 11.45 -16.25 14.07
CA ASP A 20 11.95 -16.60 12.74
C ASP A 20 12.03 -15.44 11.72
N GLN A 21 12.54 -14.28 12.15
CA GLN A 21 12.74 -13.11 11.29
C GLN A 21 13.59 -13.38 10.03
N GLU A 22 14.49 -14.35 10.08
CA GLU A 22 15.35 -14.70 8.94
C GLU A 22 14.59 -15.47 7.84
N GLU A 23 13.55 -16.21 8.19
CA GLU A 23 12.74 -16.98 7.24
C GLU A 23 11.65 -16.14 6.56
N MET A 24 11.22 -15.04 7.20
CA MET A 24 10.15 -14.16 6.74
C MET A 24 10.67 -12.96 5.94
N VAL A 25 11.70 -13.16 5.15
CA VAL A 25 12.30 -12.13 4.29
C VAL A 25 11.74 -12.26 2.89
N CYS A 26 11.37 -11.12 2.29
CA CYS A 26 10.96 -11.12 0.89
C CYS A 26 12.16 -11.36 -0.03
N SER A 27 11.91 -12.02 -1.16
CA SER A 27 12.93 -12.23 -2.21
C SER A 27 13.20 -10.95 -3.00
N ALA A 28 12.17 -10.12 -3.18
CA ALA A 28 12.27 -8.83 -3.87
C ALA A 28 11.15 -7.89 -3.42
N ILE A 29 11.35 -6.59 -3.63
CA ILE A 29 10.34 -5.57 -3.43
C ILE A 29 10.14 -4.81 -4.73
N THR A 30 8.89 -4.56 -5.10
CA THR A 30 8.50 -3.74 -6.24
C THR A 30 7.74 -2.51 -5.77
N TYR A 31 7.90 -1.40 -6.47
CA TYR A 31 7.29 -0.11 -6.15
C TYR A 31 6.52 0.43 -7.36
N PRO A 32 5.36 -0.16 -7.70
CA PRO A 32 4.60 0.31 -8.86
C PRO A 32 4.09 1.73 -8.64
N SER A 33 3.99 2.48 -9.73
CA SER A 33 3.49 3.86 -9.77
C SER A 33 2.13 3.98 -10.47
N SER A 34 1.64 2.88 -11.04
CA SER A 34 0.41 2.85 -11.82
C SER A 34 -0.30 1.50 -11.73
N VAL A 35 -1.60 1.49 -12.02
CA VAL A 35 -2.41 0.28 -12.12
C VAL A 35 -1.86 -0.69 -13.16
N SER A 36 -1.38 -0.17 -14.29
CA SER A 36 -0.80 -1.02 -15.36
C SER A 36 0.46 -1.76 -14.91
N GLU A 37 1.30 -1.13 -14.11
CA GLU A 37 2.47 -1.79 -13.51
C GLU A 37 2.05 -2.87 -12.51
N VAL A 38 1.06 -2.60 -11.65
CA VAL A 38 0.51 -3.60 -10.74
C VAL A 38 -0.02 -4.81 -11.52
N GLN A 39 -0.79 -4.58 -12.59
CA GLN A 39 -1.30 -5.65 -13.45
C GLN A 39 -0.17 -6.46 -14.09
N ALA A 40 0.89 -5.81 -14.53
CA ALA A 40 2.05 -6.49 -15.11
C ALA A 40 2.76 -7.38 -14.08
N ILE A 41 2.95 -6.89 -12.84
CA ILE A 41 3.53 -7.66 -11.74
C ILE A 41 2.66 -8.89 -11.42
N VAL A 42 1.34 -8.72 -11.32
CA VAL A 42 0.41 -9.82 -11.03
C VAL A 42 0.41 -10.88 -12.13
N ARG A 43 0.41 -10.47 -13.41
CA ARG A 43 0.50 -11.42 -14.53
C ARG A 43 1.80 -12.22 -14.49
N TRP A 44 2.92 -11.54 -14.28
CA TRP A 44 4.22 -12.17 -14.15
C TRP A 44 4.26 -13.16 -12.97
N ALA A 45 3.76 -12.74 -11.80
CA ALA A 45 3.71 -13.60 -10.64
C ALA A 45 2.85 -14.86 -10.87
N ASN A 46 1.72 -14.73 -11.56
CA ASN A 46 0.87 -15.87 -11.93
C ASN A 46 1.56 -16.81 -12.92
N GLU A 47 2.24 -16.29 -13.92
CA GLU A 47 2.96 -17.07 -14.93
C GLU A 47 4.05 -17.94 -14.28
N PHE A 48 4.81 -17.38 -13.37
CA PHE A 48 5.92 -18.06 -12.69
C PHE A 48 5.54 -18.67 -11.34
N ARG A 49 4.27 -18.61 -10.93
CA ARG A 49 3.75 -19.09 -9.64
C ARG A 49 4.53 -18.53 -8.44
N ILE A 50 4.85 -17.25 -8.49
CA ILE A 50 5.58 -16.56 -7.44
C ILE A 50 4.56 -15.98 -6.44
N PRO A 51 4.67 -16.28 -5.13
CA PRO A 51 3.83 -15.65 -4.13
C PRO A 51 4.05 -14.14 -4.09
N ILE A 52 2.97 -13.38 -4.00
CA ILE A 52 3.03 -11.92 -3.86
C ILE A 52 2.44 -11.48 -2.52
N TYR A 53 3.00 -10.44 -1.96
CA TYR A 53 2.57 -9.84 -0.70
C TYR A 53 2.37 -8.34 -0.88
N PRO A 54 1.14 -7.89 -1.18
CA PRO A 54 0.87 -6.46 -1.35
C PRO A 54 0.79 -5.75 -0.01
N ILE A 55 1.44 -4.60 0.07
CA ILE A 55 1.34 -3.68 1.20
C ILE A 55 0.98 -2.28 0.71
N SER A 56 0.30 -1.53 1.56
CA SER A 56 0.11 -0.09 1.40
C SER A 56 1.33 0.63 1.99
N MET A 57 1.28 0.99 3.26
CA MET A 57 2.42 1.60 3.97
C MET A 57 3.13 0.62 4.92
N GLY A 58 2.70 -0.64 5.00
CA GLY A 58 3.25 -1.65 5.91
C GLY A 58 3.02 -1.36 7.40
N ARG A 59 2.02 -0.53 7.74
CA ARG A 59 1.71 -0.10 9.11
C ARG A 59 0.28 -0.47 9.48
N ASN A 60 0.07 -1.70 9.92
CA ASN A 60 -1.28 -2.26 10.14
C ASN A 60 -1.61 -2.55 11.60
N LEU A 61 -0.97 -1.92 12.58
CA LEU A 61 -1.31 -2.02 14.02
C LEU A 61 -1.58 -3.47 14.50
N GLY A 62 -0.72 -4.42 14.14
CA GLY A 62 -0.85 -5.82 14.55
C GLY A 62 -1.69 -6.71 13.61
N TYR A 63 -2.31 -6.16 12.58
CA TYR A 63 -3.04 -6.94 11.56
C TYR A 63 -2.15 -7.44 10.40
N GLY A 64 -0.86 -7.40 10.59
CA GLY A 64 0.16 -7.75 9.61
C GLY A 64 1.15 -6.62 9.41
N GLY A 65 2.37 -6.96 9.06
CA GLY A 65 3.44 -6.02 8.81
C GLY A 65 3.83 -5.97 7.33
N SER A 66 5.03 -5.49 7.07
CA SER A 66 5.58 -5.39 5.72
C SER A 66 6.32 -6.66 5.25
N ALA A 67 6.53 -7.63 6.14
CA ALA A 67 7.16 -8.89 5.81
C ALA A 67 6.17 -9.94 5.33
N PRO A 68 6.47 -10.68 4.24
CA PRO A 68 5.62 -11.74 3.73
C PRO A 68 5.56 -12.93 4.70
N ARG A 69 4.50 -13.75 4.57
CA ARG A 69 4.30 -14.97 5.38
C ARG A 69 4.73 -16.24 4.66
N VAL A 70 5.05 -16.14 3.40
CA VAL A 70 5.49 -17.27 2.57
C VAL A 70 6.88 -16.97 2.05
N PRO A 71 7.86 -17.85 2.30
CA PRO A 71 9.20 -17.70 1.74
C PRO A 71 9.18 -17.61 0.21
N GLY A 72 10.09 -16.86 -0.37
CA GLY A 72 10.15 -16.65 -1.81
C GLY A 72 9.18 -15.62 -2.36
N SER A 73 8.41 -14.95 -1.50
CA SER A 73 7.45 -13.93 -1.91
C SER A 73 8.10 -12.66 -2.44
N VAL A 74 7.39 -12.01 -3.36
CA VAL A 74 7.70 -10.65 -3.82
C VAL A 74 6.73 -9.67 -3.15
N VAL A 75 7.25 -8.67 -2.48
CA VAL A 75 6.47 -7.59 -1.88
C VAL A 75 6.12 -6.57 -2.96
N ILE A 76 4.86 -6.18 -3.00
CA ILE A 76 4.38 -5.06 -3.83
C ILE A 76 4.08 -3.90 -2.90
N ASP A 77 5.01 -2.96 -2.77
CA ASP A 77 4.81 -1.74 -1.99
C ASP A 77 4.05 -0.71 -2.84
N LEU A 78 2.73 -0.71 -2.67
CA LEU A 78 1.84 0.22 -3.36
C LEU A 78 1.92 1.64 -2.78
N GLY A 79 2.27 1.76 -1.50
CA GLY A 79 2.19 3.03 -0.78
C GLY A 79 3.22 4.04 -1.20
N ARG A 80 4.37 3.60 -1.68
CA ARG A 80 5.50 4.48 -1.98
C ARG A 80 5.22 5.45 -3.13
N ASN A 81 4.64 4.95 -4.21
CA ASN A 81 4.42 5.73 -5.44
C ASN A 81 2.95 5.99 -5.75
N MET A 82 2.03 5.18 -5.21
CA MET A 82 0.59 5.32 -5.43
C MET A 82 -0.06 5.93 -4.17
N ASN A 83 0.08 7.23 -4.01
CA ASN A 83 -0.34 7.94 -2.79
C ASN A 83 -1.11 9.25 -3.08
N LYS A 84 -1.90 9.29 -4.14
CA LYS A 84 -2.69 10.46 -4.53
C LYS A 84 -4.12 10.34 -3.98
N VAL A 85 -4.68 11.46 -3.56
CA VAL A 85 -6.12 11.61 -3.36
C VAL A 85 -6.74 11.94 -4.72
N LEU A 86 -7.58 11.06 -5.23
CA LEU A 86 -8.11 11.13 -6.59
C LEU A 86 -9.41 11.94 -6.65
N LYS A 87 -10.27 11.81 -5.64
CA LYS A 87 -11.55 12.54 -5.57
C LYS A 87 -11.97 12.71 -4.10
N ILE A 88 -12.52 13.88 -3.79
CA ILE A 88 -13.22 14.15 -2.53
C ILE A 88 -14.63 14.61 -2.91
N ASP A 89 -15.63 13.93 -2.37
CA ASP A 89 -17.03 14.20 -2.57
C ASP A 89 -17.66 14.54 -1.21
N GLY A 90 -17.87 15.84 -0.96
CA GLY A 90 -18.42 16.34 0.30
C GLY A 90 -19.88 15.98 0.48
N ASP A 91 -20.67 15.99 -0.61
CA ASP A 91 -22.11 15.74 -0.56
C ASP A 91 -22.43 14.29 -0.14
N ASN A 92 -21.59 13.35 -0.56
CA ASN A 92 -21.73 11.92 -0.23
C ASN A 92 -20.77 11.49 0.91
N ALA A 93 -20.03 12.41 1.53
CA ALA A 93 -19.02 12.11 2.54
C ALA A 93 -18.07 10.96 2.13
N SER A 94 -17.67 10.94 0.85
CA SER A 94 -16.84 9.88 0.29
C SER A 94 -15.57 10.41 -0.37
N CYS A 95 -14.54 9.58 -0.42
CA CYS A 95 -13.32 9.89 -1.13
C CYS A 95 -12.79 8.67 -1.89
N MET A 96 -12.11 8.95 -2.99
CA MET A 96 -11.36 7.97 -3.75
C MET A 96 -9.87 8.27 -3.61
N VAL A 97 -9.11 7.29 -3.13
CA VAL A 97 -7.69 7.45 -2.83
C VAL A 97 -6.89 6.29 -3.39
N GLU A 98 -5.62 6.53 -3.67
CA GLU A 98 -4.66 5.46 -3.95
C GLU A 98 -4.24 4.75 -2.65
N PRO A 99 -3.73 3.52 -2.73
CA PRO A 99 -3.44 2.67 -1.55
C PRO A 99 -2.47 3.27 -0.53
N GLY A 100 -1.60 4.17 -0.94
CA GLY A 100 -0.58 4.80 -0.10
C GLY A 100 -1.03 6.07 0.63
N VAL A 101 -2.29 6.46 0.50
CA VAL A 101 -2.78 7.66 1.19
C VAL A 101 -2.98 7.36 2.66
N SER A 102 -2.31 8.13 3.52
CA SER A 102 -2.52 8.10 4.96
C SER A 102 -3.73 8.94 5.37
N TYR A 103 -4.28 8.66 6.55
CA TYR A 103 -5.34 9.50 7.14
C TYR A 103 -4.91 10.96 7.30
N PHE A 104 -3.65 11.21 7.65
CA PHE A 104 -3.12 12.57 7.76
C PHE A 104 -3.14 13.30 6.42
N LYS A 105 -2.67 12.64 5.36
CA LYS A 105 -2.69 13.22 4.01
C LYS A 105 -4.11 13.46 3.51
N LEU A 106 -5.01 12.51 3.75
CA LEU A 106 -6.42 12.67 3.39
C LEU A 106 -7.04 13.86 4.11
N TYR A 107 -6.78 14.01 5.42
CA TYR A 107 -7.28 15.13 6.22
C TYR A 107 -6.77 16.47 5.69
N GLU A 108 -5.48 16.59 5.39
CA GLU A 108 -4.90 17.79 4.80
C GLU A 108 -5.54 18.15 3.46
N GLU A 109 -5.80 17.16 2.60
CA GLU A 109 -6.45 17.38 1.31
C GLU A 109 -7.93 17.80 1.47
N ILE A 110 -8.64 17.22 2.44
CA ILE A 110 -10.02 17.64 2.77
C ILE A 110 -10.04 19.10 3.24
N GLN A 111 -9.14 19.49 4.12
CA GLN A 111 -9.04 20.88 4.58
C GLN A 111 -8.77 21.87 3.44
N LYS A 112 -7.88 21.52 2.50
CA LYS A 112 -7.61 22.36 1.32
C LYS A 112 -8.83 22.58 0.45
N THR A 113 -9.76 21.62 0.39
CA THR A 113 -10.99 21.76 -0.38
C THR A 113 -12.08 22.57 0.31
N GLY A 114 -11.92 22.91 1.59
CA GLY A 114 -12.92 23.63 2.40
C GLY A 114 -14.19 22.81 2.70
N LYS A 115 -14.13 21.49 2.44
CA LYS A 115 -15.29 20.56 2.60
C LYS A 115 -15.29 19.84 3.94
N ASP A 116 -14.36 20.13 4.82
CA ASP A 116 -14.23 19.57 6.16
C ASP A 116 -15.49 19.81 7.01
N ALA A 117 -16.03 21.03 6.96
CA ALA A 117 -17.24 21.38 7.69
C ALA A 117 -18.50 20.65 7.21
N GLU A 118 -18.61 20.34 5.91
CA GLU A 118 -19.71 19.54 5.35
C GLU A 118 -19.61 18.08 5.72
N MET A 119 -18.42 17.50 5.64
CA MET A 119 -18.18 16.10 6.00
C MET A 119 -18.37 15.84 7.51
N MET A 120 -18.09 16.82 8.38
CA MET A 120 -18.33 16.71 9.83
C MET A 120 -19.82 16.80 10.18
N ARG A 121 -20.63 17.58 9.48
CA ARG A 121 -22.08 17.71 9.73
C ARG A 121 -22.85 16.41 9.48
N MET A 122 -22.40 15.57 8.53
CA MET A 122 -23.04 14.28 8.26
C MET A 122 -22.78 13.23 9.34
N ARG A 123 -21.80 13.45 10.24
CA ARG A 123 -21.49 12.55 11.36
C ARG A 123 -22.41 12.71 12.55
N ASP A 124 -23.06 13.86 12.67
CA ASP A 124 -23.87 14.25 13.83
C ASP A 124 -25.39 14.18 13.53
N SER A 125 -25.77 13.66 12.35
CA SER A 125 -27.16 13.38 11.94
C SER A 125 -27.41 11.87 11.88
#